data_18f36baf109788dfe95d90b56064342f
#
_entry.id   18f36baf109788dfe95d90b56064342f
#
_cell.length_a   1.000
_cell.length_b   1.000
_cell.length_c   1.000
_cell.angle_alpha   90.00
_cell.angle_beta   90.00
_cell.angle_gamma   90.00
#
_symmetry.space_group_name_H-M   'P 1'
#
loop_
_entity.id
_entity.type
_entity.pdbx_description
1 polymer ?
#
loop_
_entity_poly.entity_id
_entity_poly.type
_entity_poly.pdbx_seq_one_letter_code
_entity_poly.pdbx_strand_id
1 'polypeptide(L)'
;MKKTSMTAAVIALLVSMSAAAEHQYIDFSKAGHMIIAGPFNAVIPIPKDARVGEPEHTTERFLSETLKVSKAGYFADDQFVMVQVETTNAPTGTLTNEHLPTYKIGDRDFRARTLCIDISQEELDADDAPLLEYVEAYNVQIVPAVRAVQLFVTTDDGTGEGNIIYMRNIPGGCDAMTPEFEAEFDAAFGRFIEAIQDRN
;
A
#
# COMPACT_ATOMS: atom_id res chain seq x y z
N MET A 1 -9.50 32.05 49.29
CA MET A 1 -9.31 32.22 47.86
C MET A 1 -8.20 31.28 47.39
N LYS A 2 -8.56 30.14 46.79
CA LYS A 2 -7.60 29.17 46.25
C LYS A 2 -7.44 29.45 44.77
N LYS A 3 -6.25 29.87 44.32
CA LYS A 3 -5.87 29.96 42.93
C LYS A 3 -5.44 28.54 42.47
N THR A 4 -6.28 27.86 41.74
CA THR A 4 -5.99 26.57 41.11
C THR A 4 -5.21 26.83 39.82
N SER A 5 -4.02 26.29 39.74
CA SER A 5 -3.07 26.40 38.62
C SER A 5 -3.65 25.65 37.41
N MET A 6 -3.90 26.39 36.32
CA MET A 6 -4.45 25.92 35.06
C MET A 6 -3.35 25.58 34.01
N THR A 7 -2.11 25.38 34.49
CA THR A 7 -0.93 25.27 33.60
C THR A 7 -0.47 23.83 33.33
N ALA A 8 -1.02 22.82 34.04
CA ALA A 8 -0.57 21.43 33.90
C ALA A 8 -1.31 20.64 32.80
N ALA A 9 -2.51 21.07 32.35
CA ALA A 9 -3.32 20.32 31.38
C ALA A 9 -2.91 20.57 29.91
N VAL A 10 -2.24 21.70 29.61
CA VAL A 10 -1.89 22.04 28.21
C VAL A 10 -0.60 21.34 27.75
N ILE A 11 0.31 21.02 28.69
CA ILE A 11 1.57 20.34 28.34
C ILE A 11 1.38 18.86 28.04
N ALA A 12 0.40 18.22 28.67
CA ALA A 12 0.10 16.81 28.43
C ALA A 12 -0.54 16.56 27.04
N LEU A 13 -1.26 17.55 26.49
CA LEU A 13 -1.89 17.42 25.16
C LEU A 13 -0.89 17.58 23.99
N LEU A 14 0.18 18.34 24.20
CA LEU A 14 1.22 18.55 23.17
C LEU A 14 2.19 17.38 23.06
N VAL A 15 2.38 16.60 24.12
CA VAL A 15 3.27 15.43 24.12
C VAL A 15 2.58 14.22 23.45
N SER A 16 1.25 14.12 23.53
CA SER A 16 0.51 13.03 22.88
C SER A 16 0.35 13.21 21.36
N MET A 17 0.45 14.43 20.84
CA MET A 17 0.38 14.67 19.39
C MET A 17 1.72 14.45 18.66
N SER A 18 2.86 14.47 19.34
CA SER A 18 4.16 14.22 18.69
C SER A 18 4.51 12.73 18.56
N ALA A 19 3.91 11.84 19.34
CA ALA A 19 4.16 10.41 19.26
C ALA A 19 3.40 9.72 18.11
N ALA A 20 2.31 10.31 17.61
CA ALA A 20 1.53 9.75 16.51
C ALA A 20 2.10 10.12 15.12
N ALA A 21 3.01 11.09 15.03
CA ALA A 21 3.56 11.58 13.76
C ALA A 21 4.85 10.86 13.31
N GLU A 22 5.43 10.01 14.14
CA GLU A 22 6.78 9.45 13.91
C GLU A 22 6.88 8.38 12.83
N HIS A 23 5.78 7.92 12.20
CA HIS A 23 5.84 6.90 11.15
C HIS A 23 4.70 6.99 10.11
N GLN A 24 4.38 8.19 9.68
CA GLN A 24 3.45 8.40 8.59
C GLN A 24 4.22 8.40 7.26
N TYR A 25 4.33 7.23 6.63
CA TYR A 25 5.07 7.06 5.37
C TYR A 25 4.23 7.35 4.14
N ILE A 26 2.90 7.42 4.27
CA ILE A 26 1.97 7.66 3.16
C ILE A 26 1.02 8.78 3.56
N ASP A 27 0.83 9.74 2.64
CA ASP A 27 -0.11 10.85 2.80
C ASP A 27 -0.76 11.17 1.45
N PHE A 28 -1.88 11.89 1.47
CA PHE A 28 -2.58 12.36 0.29
C PHE A 28 -2.47 13.88 0.15
N SER A 29 -1.98 14.32 -1.01
CA SER A 29 -1.91 15.73 -1.31
C SER A 29 -3.26 16.28 -1.78
N LYS A 30 -3.49 17.59 -1.55
CA LYS A 30 -4.66 18.30 -2.10
C LYS A 30 -4.70 18.32 -3.65
N ALA A 31 -3.58 18.03 -4.29
CA ALA A 31 -3.47 17.98 -5.76
C ALA A 31 -3.86 16.62 -6.35
N GLY A 32 -4.35 15.67 -5.53
CA GLY A 32 -4.75 14.35 -5.99
C GLY A 32 -3.57 13.40 -6.24
N HIS A 33 -2.61 13.39 -5.33
CA HIS A 33 -1.48 12.45 -5.38
C HIS A 33 -1.35 11.71 -4.05
N MET A 34 -0.98 10.45 -4.11
CA MET A 34 -0.45 9.70 -2.99
C MET A 34 1.05 9.98 -2.90
N ILE A 35 1.51 10.47 -1.76
CA ILE A 35 2.90 10.79 -1.47
C ILE A 35 3.44 9.71 -0.56
N ILE A 36 4.54 9.08 -0.98
CA ILE A 36 5.23 8.05 -0.22
C ILE A 36 6.57 8.62 0.22
N ALA A 37 6.87 8.48 1.50
CA ALA A 37 8.16 8.86 2.09
C ALA A 37 8.63 7.75 3.05
N GLY A 38 9.92 7.41 3.05
CA GLY A 38 10.47 6.37 3.92
C GLY A 38 11.47 5.47 3.19
N PRO A 39 11.26 4.15 3.18
CA PRO A 39 12.14 3.21 2.46
C PRO A 39 12.35 3.56 0.99
N PHE A 40 11.35 4.18 0.38
CA PHE A 40 11.46 4.82 -0.92
C PHE A 40 10.60 6.08 -0.96
N ASN A 41 10.95 7.01 -1.84
CA ASN A 41 10.20 8.25 -2.00
C ASN A 41 9.55 8.25 -3.39
N ALA A 42 8.23 8.37 -3.44
CA ALA A 42 7.49 8.38 -4.69
C ALA A 42 6.23 9.25 -4.61
N VAL A 43 5.74 9.64 -5.78
CA VAL A 43 4.43 10.28 -5.94
C VAL A 43 3.64 9.49 -6.97
N ILE A 44 2.49 9.00 -6.55
CA ILE A 44 1.55 8.27 -7.40
C ILE A 44 0.36 9.19 -7.69
N PRO A 45 0.11 9.58 -8.95
CA PRO A 45 -1.08 10.35 -9.29
C PRO A 45 -2.34 9.50 -9.10
N ILE A 46 -3.37 10.13 -8.51
CA ILE A 46 -4.67 9.50 -8.27
C ILE A 46 -5.64 10.01 -9.33
N PRO A 47 -6.38 9.14 -10.04
CA PRO A 47 -7.45 9.56 -10.94
C PRO A 47 -8.49 10.42 -10.22
N LYS A 48 -9.07 11.40 -10.91
CA LYS A 48 -9.99 12.41 -10.30
C LYS A 48 -11.28 11.79 -9.72
N ASP A 49 -11.72 10.70 -10.30
CA ASP A 49 -12.93 9.94 -9.96
C ASP A 49 -12.64 8.73 -9.09
N ALA A 50 -11.38 8.56 -8.68
CA ALA A 50 -10.99 7.48 -7.78
C ALA A 50 -11.65 7.62 -6.41
N ARG A 51 -12.06 6.48 -5.86
CA ARG A 51 -12.37 6.34 -4.44
C ARG A 51 -11.07 6.12 -3.69
N VAL A 52 -10.81 6.96 -2.71
CA VAL A 52 -9.56 6.96 -1.94
C VAL A 52 -9.89 6.60 -0.49
N GLY A 53 -9.20 5.61 0.06
CA GLY A 53 -9.27 5.29 1.49
C GLY A 53 -8.40 6.22 2.33
N GLU A 54 -8.71 6.36 3.60
CA GLU A 54 -7.83 7.07 4.52
C GLU A 54 -6.54 6.27 4.74
N PRO A 55 -5.37 6.94 4.85
CA PRO A 55 -4.13 6.24 5.17
C PRO A 55 -4.21 5.61 6.56
N GLU A 56 -3.83 4.36 6.67
CA GLU A 56 -3.68 3.67 7.94
C GLU A 56 -2.22 3.68 8.37
N HIS A 57 -1.99 3.94 9.66
CA HIS A 57 -0.67 3.93 10.28
C HIS A 57 -0.74 3.08 11.54
N THR A 58 -0.15 1.90 11.49
CA THR A 58 -0.21 0.92 12.58
C THR A 58 1.18 0.54 13.08
N THR A 59 1.20 0.00 14.27
CA THR A 59 2.38 -0.65 14.83
C THR A 59 2.01 -2.10 15.10
N GLU A 60 2.61 -3.00 14.33
CA GLU A 60 2.35 -4.43 14.40
C GLU A 60 3.54 -5.15 15.07
N ARG A 61 3.28 -6.33 15.61
CA ARG A 61 4.32 -7.18 16.16
C ARG A 61 4.47 -8.42 15.29
N PHE A 62 5.64 -8.56 14.69
CA PHE A 62 5.96 -9.74 13.89
C PHE A 62 7.17 -10.45 14.48
N LEU A 63 6.98 -11.69 14.97
CA LEU A 63 7.98 -12.44 15.75
C LEU A 63 8.42 -11.63 16.98
N SER A 64 9.71 -11.24 17.02
CA SER A 64 10.30 -10.44 18.10
C SER A 64 10.39 -8.96 17.76
N GLU A 65 10.09 -8.59 16.52
CA GLU A 65 10.27 -7.24 15.99
C GLU A 65 8.98 -6.41 16.04
N THR A 66 9.14 -5.11 16.11
CA THR A 66 8.06 -4.15 15.98
C THR A 66 8.11 -3.54 14.60
N LEU A 67 7.05 -3.76 13.83
CA LEU A 67 6.86 -3.18 12.51
C LEU A 67 6.06 -1.89 12.65
N LYS A 68 6.52 -0.83 12.02
CA LYS A 68 5.75 0.38 11.78
C LYS A 68 5.24 0.31 10.35
N VAL A 69 3.94 0.29 10.18
CA VAL A 69 3.28 0.04 8.90
C VAL A 69 2.43 1.24 8.50
N SER A 70 2.55 1.66 7.26
CA SER A 70 1.62 2.59 6.64
C SER A 70 1.01 1.94 5.40
N LYS A 71 -0.31 1.98 5.30
CA LYS A 71 -1.08 1.43 4.17
C LYS A 71 -1.99 2.51 3.61
N ALA A 72 -2.11 2.60 2.30
CA ALA A 72 -3.09 3.43 1.64
C ALA A 72 -3.37 2.91 0.23
N GLY A 73 -4.49 3.28 -0.33
CA GLY A 73 -4.82 2.88 -1.69
C GLY A 73 -5.95 3.69 -2.30
N TYR A 74 -6.24 3.40 -3.54
CA TYR A 74 -7.39 3.94 -4.26
C TYR A 74 -7.96 2.92 -5.24
N PHE A 75 -9.23 3.09 -5.56
CA PHE A 75 -9.94 2.32 -6.57
C PHE A 75 -10.48 3.28 -7.64
N ALA A 76 -10.18 3.00 -8.90
CA ALA A 76 -10.67 3.77 -10.03
C ALA A 76 -11.03 2.81 -11.18
N ASP A 77 -12.24 2.96 -11.73
CA ASP A 77 -12.81 2.06 -12.74
C ASP A 77 -12.82 0.60 -12.25
N ASP A 78 -11.97 -0.24 -12.83
CA ASP A 78 -11.76 -1.64 -12.46
C ASP A 78 -10.37 -1.92 -11.87
N GLN A 79 -9.64 -0.85 -11.54
CA GLN A 79 -8.26 -0.89 -11.06
C GLN A 79 -8.20 -0.56 -9.57
N PHE A 80 -7.44 -1.33 -8.83
CA PHE A 80 -7.10 -1.06 -7.44
C PHE A 80 -5.60 -0.91 -7.29
N VAL A 81 -5.17 0.16 -6.65
CA VAL A 81 -3.78 0.40 -6.29
C VAL A 81 -3.67 0.50 -4.78
N MET A 82 -2.79 -0.28 -4.21
CA MET A 82 -2.45 -0.23 -2.79
C MET A 82 -0.95 -0.04 -2.64
N VAL A 83 -0.58 0.75 -1.66
CA VAL A 83 0.80 0.92 -1.22
C VAL A 83 0.89 0.56 0.25
N GLN A 84 1.90 -0.23 0.58
CA GLN A 84 2.29 -0.54 1.95
C GLN A 84 3.75 -0.20 2.14
N VAL A 85 4.06 0.45 3.24
CA VAL A 85 5.42 0.79 3.65
C VAL A 85 5.61 0.28 5.06
N GLU A 86 6.68 -0.49 5.26
CA GLU A 86 7.04 -1.08 6.54
C GLU A 86 8.44 -0.67 6.95
N THR A 87 8.65 -0.43 8.24
CA THR A 87 9.99 -0.24 8.81
C THR A 87 10.12 -0.98 10.12
N THR A 88 11.35 -1.40 10.42
CA THR A 88 11.72 -2.07 11.67
C THR A 88 12.95 -1.40 12.30
N ASN A 89 13.21 -1.72 13.56
CA ASN A 89 14.41 -1.24 14.27
C ASN A 89 15.65 -2.11 13.99
N ALA A 90 15.48 -3.28 13.41
CA ALA A 90 16.55 -4.22 13.07
C ALA A 90 16.28 -4.84 11.69
N PRO A 91 17.34 -5.22 10.93
CA PRO A 91 17.14 -5.89 9.66
C PRO A 91 16.29 -7.15 9.84
N THR A 92 15.10 -7.17 9.25
CA THR A 92 14.35 -8.41 9.07
C THR A 92 15.03 -9.14 7.93
N GLY A 93 15.45 -10.38 8.16
CA GLY A 93 16.16 -11.14 7.12
C GLY A 93 15.42 -11.00 5.79
N THR A 94 16.08 -10.46 4.81
CA THR A 94 15.56 -10.14 3.48
C THR A 94 14.80 -11.32 2.91
N LEU A 95 13.51 -11.14 2.67
CA LEU A 95 12.81 -12.00 1.72
C LEU A 95 13.56 -11.81 0.40
N THR A 96 14.34 -12.81 0.00
CA THR A 96 15.17 -12.72 -1.20
C THR A 96 14.27 -12.78 -2.43
N ASN A 97 13.74 -11.63 -2.81
CA ASN A 97 12.99 -11.45 -4.06
C ASN A 97 13.92 -11.36 -5.27
N GLU A 98 15.22 -11.68 -5.11
CA GLU A 98 16.25 -11.56 -6.14
C GLU A 98 15.98 -12.36 -7.41
N HIS A 99 15.22 -13.45 -7.29
CA HIS A 99 14.83 -14.29 -8.42
C HIS A 99 13.68 -13.70 -9.26
N LEU A 100 13.03 -12.65 -8.78
CA LEU A 100 11.91 -12.01 -9.47
C LEU A 100 12.41 -11.03 -10.55
N PRO A 101 11.63 -10.84 -11.63
CA PRO A 101 11.90 -9.82 -12.62
C PRO A 101 12.02 -8.43 -11.99
N THR A 102 12.79 -7.55 -12.63
CA THR A 102 13.03 -6.19 -12.17
C THR A 102 12.25 -5.20 -13.04
N TYR A 103 11.56 -4.26 -12.41
CA TYR A 103 10.97 -3.09 -13.03
C TYR A 103 11.66 -1.82 -12.53
N LYS A 104 11.98 -0.90 -13.44
CA LYS A 104 12.52 0.41 -13.08
C LYS A 104 11.40 1.42 -12.88
N ILE A 105 11.48 2.14 -11.75
CA ILE A 105 10.67 3.32 -11.47
C ILE A 105 11.66 4.43 -11.10
N GLY A 106 11.82 5.41 -11.98
CA GLY A 106 12.92 6.36 -11.87
C GLY A 106 14.27 5.65 -11.95
N ASP A 107 15.14 5.92 -10.98
CA ASP A 107 16.47 5.30 -10.88
C ASP A 107 16.47 4.03 -10.01
N ARG A 108 15.32 3.64 -9.45
CA ARG A 108 15.20 2.53 -8.49
C ARG A 108 14.69 1.25 -9.15
N ASP A 109 15.25 0.12 -8.74
CA ASP A 109 14.86 -1.21 -9.16
C ASP A 109 13.86 -1.80 -8.17
N PHE A 110 12.67 -2.16 -8.67
CA PHE A 110 11.64 -2.91 -7.94
C PHE A 110 11.62 -4.35 -8.43
N ARG A 111 11.53 -5.30 -7.51
CA ARG A 111 11.25 -6.69 -7.83
C ARG A 111 9.76 -6.89 -8.03
N ALA A 112 9.36 -7.64 -9.05
CA ALA A 112 7.95 -7.80 -9.38
C ALA A 112 7.50 -9.25 -9.36
N ARG A 113 6.35 -9.47 -8.75
CA ARG A 113 5.61 -10.73 -8.79
C ARG A 113 4.26 -10.51 -9.43
N THR A 114 3.95 -11.30 -10.43
CA THR A 114 2.65 -11.27 -11.11
C THR A 114 1.81 -12.46 -10.64
N LEU A 115 0.56 -12.20 -10.29
CA LEU A 115 -0.35 -13.18 -9.72
C LEU A 115 -1.71 -13.12 -10.44
N CYS A 116 -2.37 -14.25 -10.52
CA CYS A 116 -3.82 -14.32 -10.64
C CYS A 116 -4.35 -15.03 -9.39
N ILE A 117 -5.33 -14.45 -8.74
CA ILE A 117 -5.88 -14.94 -7.48
C ILE A 117 -7.38 -15.13 -7.68
N ASP A 118 -7.83 -16.37 -7.63
CA ASP A 118 -9.26 -16.68 -7.51
C ASP A 118 -9.68 -16.43 -6.05
N ILE A 119 -10.81 -15.76 -5.89
CA ILE A 119 -11.36 -15.40 -4.57
C ILE A 119 -12.57 -16.30 -4.33
N SER A 120 -12.44 -17.22 -3.39
CA SER A 120 -13.54 -18.11 -3.02
C SER A 120 -14.53 -17.42 -2.08
N GLN A 121 -15.79 -17.87 -2.10
CA GLN A 121 -16.80 -17.38 -1.16
C GLN A 121 -16.40 -17.71 0.29
N GLU A 122 -15.72 -18.83 0.53
CA GLU A 122 -15.23 -19.22 1.85
C GLU A 122 -14.19 -18.22 2.40
N GLU A 123 -13.29 -17.73 1.53
CA GLU A 123 -12.32 -16.67 1.90
C GLU A 123 -12.99 -15.33 2.16
N LEU A 124 -14.10 -15.03 1.48
CA LEU A 124 -14.88 -13.82 1.69
C LEU A 124 -15.73 -13.86 2.96
N ASP A 125 -16.17 -15.05 3.37
CA ASP A 125 -16.98 -15.25 4.56
C ASP A 125 -16.10 -15.42 5.83
N ALA A 126 -14.77 -15.48 5.69
CA ALA A 126 -13.86 -15.57 6.82
C ALA A 126 -13.77 -14.22 7.56
N ASP A 127 -14.04 -14.23 8.87
CA ASP A 127 -14.07 -13.01 9.72
C ASP A 127 -12.74 -12.23 9.75
N ASP A 128 -11.64 -12.85 9.32
CA ASP A 128 -10.28 -12.30 9.32
C ASP A 128 -9.68 -12.14 7.91
N ALA A 129 -10.53 -12.14 6.88
CA ALA A 129 -10.07 -11.99 5.50
C ALA A 129 -9.46 -10.60 5.26
N PRO A 130 -8.14 -10.45 5.08
CA PRO A 130 -7.51 -9.14 4.89
C PRO A 130 -8.05 -8.39 3.68
N LEU A 131 -8.56 -9.13 2.68
CA LEU A 131 -9.16 -8.57 1.48
C LEU A 131 -10.51 -7.89 1.76
N LEU A 132 -11.27 -8.37 2.76
CA LEU A 132 -12.58 -7.79 3.11
C LEU A 132 -12.46 -6.39 3.68
N GLU A 133 -11.47 -6.11 4.50
CA GLU A 133 -11.22 -4.75 5.02
C GLU A 133 -11.07 -3.74 3.88
N TYR A 134 -10.35 -4.12 2.81
CA TYR A 134 -10.18 -3.27 1.63
C TYR A 134 -11.46 -3.16 0.81
N VAL A 135 -12.19 -4.26 0.64
CA VAL A 135 -13.46 -4.29 -0.09
C VAL A 135 -14.47 -3.36 0.56
N GLU A 136 -14.60 -3.39 1.88
CA GLU A 136 -15.50 -2.54 2.64
C GLU A 136 -15.03 -1.08 2.64
N ALA A 137 -13.76 -0.83 2.93
CA ALA A 137 -13.19 0.52 2.98
C ALA A 137 -13.34 1.28 1.66
N TYR A 138 -13.22 0.60 0.52
CA TYR A 138 -13.31 1.20 -0.80
C TYR A 138 -14.65 0.97 -1.50
N ASN A 139 -15.61 0.30 -0.86
CA ASN A 139 -16.90 -0.10 -1.43
C ASN A 139 -16.72 -0.73 -2.82
N VAL A 140 -15.80 -1.68 -2.92
CA VAL A 140 -15.46 -2.39 -4.16
C VAL A 140 -16.36 -3.59 -4.30
N GLN A 141 -16.89 -3.81 -5.50
CA GLN A 141 -17.61 -5.04 -5.77
C GLN A 141 -16.63 -6.21 -5.82
N ILE A 142 -16.89 -7.22 -5.00
CA ILE A 142 -16.12 -8.45 -5.00
C ILE A 142 -16.36 -9.18 -6.33
N VAL A 143 -15.29 -9.53 -6.98
CA VAL A 143 -15.29 -10.31 -8.22
C VAL A 143 -14.60 -11.65 -7.97
N PRO A 144 -14.90 -12.69 -8.80
CA PRO A 144 -14.37 -14.02 -8.55
C PRO A 144 -12.84 -14.13 -8.62
N ALA A 145 -12.15 -13.20 -9.28
CA ALA A 145 -10.69 -13.21 -9.32
C ALA A 145 -10.09 -11.83 -9.57
N VAL A 146 -8.80 -11.69 -9.24
CA VAL A 146 -8.01 -10.50 -9.54
C VAL A 146 -6.69 -10.88 -10.23
N ARG A 147 -6.31 -10.08 -11.22
CA ARG A 147 -4.97 -10.04 -11.77
C ARG A 147 -4.17 -8.99 -11.02
N ALA A 148 -3.00 -9.34 -10.50
CA ALA A 148 -2.19 -8.44 -9.71
C ALA A 148 -0.72 -8.42 -10.13
N VAL A 149 -0.08 -7.26 -10.02
CA VAL A 149 1.37 -7.12 -9.97
C VAL A 149 1.75 -6.50 -8.62
N GLN A 150 2.63 -7.16 -7.90
CA GLN A 150 3.25 -6.65 -6.67
C GLN A 150 4.68 -6.23 -6.98
N LEU A 151 5.00 -5.00 -6.63
CA LEU A 151 6.33 -4.42 -6.76
C LEU A 151 6.95 -4.27 -5.36
N PHE A 152 8.12 -4.84 -5.17
CA PHE A 152 8.83 -4.84 -3.89
C PHE A 152 10.11 -4.03 -3.99
N VAL A 153 10.37 -3.22 -2.99
CA VAL A 153 11.64 -2.52 -2.79
C VAL A 153 12.05 -2.61 -1.33
N THR A 154 13.29 -2.92 -1.07
CA THR A 154 13.85 -3.00 0.28
C THR A 154 14.97 -2.00 0.42
N THR A 155 15.14 -1.39 1.59
CA THR A 155 16.29 -0.54 1.88
C THR A 155 17.57 -1.38 1.93
N ASP A 156 18.72 -0.75 1.63
CA ASP A 156 20.02 -1.43 1.60
C ASP A 156 20.40 -2.07 2.96
N ASP A 157 19.93 -1.48 4.05
CA ASP A 157 20.16 -1.96 5.41
C ASP A 157 19.13 -3.01 5.87
N GLY A 158 18.12 -3.31 5.04
CA GLY A 158 17.07 -4.28 5.34
C GLY A 158 16.10 -3.87 6.45
N THR A 159 16.08 -2.60 6.85
CA THR A 159 15.19 -2.09 7.90
C THR A 159 13.87 -1.54 7.38
N GLY A 160 13.73 -1.42 6.06
CA GLY A 160 12.52 -0.91 5.43
C GLY A 160 12.14 -1.67 4.17
N GLU A 161 10.85 -1.83 3.97
CA GLU A 161 10.27 -2.41 2.77
C GLU A 161 9.13 -1.55 2.25
N GLY A 162 9.04 -1.46 0.93
CA GLY A 162 7.91 -0.88 0.23
C GLY A 162 7.27 -1.89 -0.71
N ASN A 163 5.96 -1.89 -0.74
CA ASN A 163 5.16 -2.74 -1.61
C ASN A 163 4.12 -1.88 -2.33
N ILE A 164 4.12 -1.93 -3.66
CA ILE A 164 3.10 -1.32 -4.50
C ILE A 164 2.35 -2.45 -5.19
N ILE A 165 1.04 -2.52 -4.99
CA ILE A 165 0.18 -3.54 -5.59
C ILE A 165 -0.76 -2.85 -6.58
N TYR A 166 -0.71 -3.29 -7.83
CA TYR A 166 -1.63 -2.90 -8.88
C TYR A 166 -2.50 -4.09 -9.24
N MET A 167 -3.82 -3.94 -9.18
CA MET A 167 -4.77 -5.03 -9.43
C MET A 167 -5.87 -4.62 -10.38
N ARG A 168 -6.39 -5.60 -11.15
CA ARG A 168 -7.64 -5.49 -11.93
C ARG A 168 -8.52 -6.71 -11.70
N ASN A 169 -9.81 -6.46 -11.74
CA ASN A 169 -10.84 -7.48 -11.58
C ASN A 169 -10.95 -8.37 -12.83
N ILE A 170 -11.14 -9.67 -12.61
CA ILE A 170 -11.42 -10.66 -13.65
C ILE A 170 -12.81 -11.27 -13.41
N PRO A 171 -13.84 -10.91 -14.17
CA PRO A 171 -15.22 -11.34 -13.89
C PRO A 171 -15.47 -12.85 -13.97
N GLY A 172 -14.63 -13.59 -14.68
CA GLY A 172 -14.81 -15.03 -14.94
C GLY A 172 -13.86 -15.96 -14.19
N GLY A 173 -13.04 -15.43 -13.25
CA GLY A 173 -11.99 -16.23 -12.61
C GLY A 173 -10.68 -16.27 -13.42
N CYS A 174 -9.62 -16.82 -12.82
CA CYS A 174 -8.30 -16.87 -13.45
C CYS A 174 -8.28 -17.68 -14.75
N ASP A 175 -9.06 -18.75 -14.81
CA ASP A 175 -9.18 -19.60 -16.01
C ASP A 175 -9.90 -18.92 -17.19
N ALA A 176 -10.64 -17.84 -16.93
CA ALA A 176 -11.33 -17.06 -17.95
C ALA A 176 -10.50 -15.90 -18.52
N MET A 177 -9.27 -15.76 -18.09
CA MET A 177 -8.37 -14.70 -18.54
C MET A 177 -8.00 -14.92 -20.02
N THR A 178 -8.29 -13.92 -20.86
CA THR A 178 -8.01 -13.98 -22.29
C THR A 178 -6.71 -13.24 -22.63
N PRO A 179 -6.07 -13.55 -23.80
CA PRO A 179 -4.92 -12.80 -24.26
C PRO A 179 -5.19 -11.29 -24.43
N GLU A 180 -6.42 -10.92 -24.79
CA GLU A 180 -6.84 -9.51 -24.91
C GLU A 180 -6.86 -8.84 -23.55
N PHE A 181 -7.40 -9.49 -22.51
CA PHE A 181 -7.38 -8.97 -21.14
C PHE A 181 -5.95 -8.79 -20.65
N GLU A 182 -5.06 -9.77 -20.87
CA GLU A 182 -3.65 -9.68 -20.49
C GLU A 182 -2.97 -8.49 -21.18
N ALA A 183 -3.19 -8.29 -22.48
CA ALA A 183 -2.61 -7.16 -23.20
C ALA A 183 -3.13 -5.81 -22.70
N GLU A 184 -4.41 -5.71 -22.36
CA GLU A 184 -5.00 -4.50 -21.76
C GLU A 184 -4.48 -4.25 -20.36
N PHE A 185 -4.33 -5.32 -19.56
CA PHE A 185 -3.76 -5.24 -18.21
C PHE A 185 -2.32 -4.73 -18.28
N ASP A 186 -1.47 -5.34 -19.11
CA ASP A 186 -0.06 -4.97 -19.25
C ASP A 186 0.09 -3.52 -19.74
N ALA A 187 -0.74 -3.08 -20.69
CA ALA A 187 -0.75 -1.71 -21.17
C ALA A 187 -1.20 -0.71 -20.08
N ALA A 188 -2.19 -1.08 -19.26
CA ALA A 188 -2.66 -0.23 -18.16
C ALA A 188 -1.63 -0.17 -17.03
N PHE A 189 -1.02 -1.29 -16.68
CA PHE A 189 0.06 -1.36 -15.71
C PHE A 189 1.29 -0.56 -16.18
N GLY A 190 1.67 -0.65 -17.46
CA GLY A 190 2.75 0.14 -18.04
C GLY A 190 2.52 1.65 -17.87
N ARG A 191 1.31 2.15 -18.21
CA ARG A 191 0.94 3.56 -17.99
C ARG A 191 0.97 3.96 -16.51
N PHE A 192 0.55 3.06 -15.62
CA PHE A 192 0.63 3.30 -14.17
C PHE A 192 2.08 3.48 -13.71
N ILE A 193 3.00 2.59 -14.13
CA ILE A 193 4.43 2.69 -13.80
C ILE A 193 5.06 3.98 -14.33
N GLU A 194 4.77 4.35 -15.58
CA GLU A 194 5.27 5.59 -16.21
C GLU A 194 4.78 6.85 -15.49
N ALA A 195 3.61 6.78 -14.85
CA ALA A 195 3.05 7.91 -14.11
C ALA A 195 3.65 8.10 -12.71
N ILE A 196 4.30 7.08 -12.14
CA ILE A 196 4.95 7.18 -10.83
C ILE A 196 6.19 8.07 -10.94
N GLN A 197 6.28 9.06 -10.06
CA GLN A 197 7.45 9.95 -9.98
C GLN A 197 8.31 9.52 -8.79
N ASP A 198 9.55 9.08 -9.08
CA ASP A 198 10.59 8.91 -8.08
C ASP A 198 11.04 10.30 -7.59
N ARG A 199 11.21 10.46 -6.29
CA ARG A 199 11.62 11.70 -5.63
C ARG A 199 12.93 11.54 -4.84
N ASN A 200 13.86 10.79 -5.36
CA ASN A 200 15.21 10.70 -4.76
C ASN A 200 16.01 11.98 -4.98
#